data_1da9112b19ef6248ebc102ab3b937511
#
_entry.id   1da9112b19ef6248ebc102ab3b937511
#
_cell.length_a   1.000
_cell.length_b   1.000
_cell.length_c   1.000
_cell.angle_alpha   90.00
_cell.angle_beta   90.00
_cell.angle_gamma   90.00
#
_symmetry.space_group_name_H-M   'P 1'
#
loop_
_entity.id
_entity.type
_entity.pdbx_description
1 polymer ?
#
loop_
_entity_poly.entity_id
_entity_poly.type
_entity_poly.pdbx_seq_one_letter_code
_entity_poly.pdbx_strand_id
1 'polypeptide(L)'
;LVLSFLFPRESVLIKRHASLAACQCSYDVIDIHSHILPEVDDGPKSWETCVEMCRMAAADGITHMVATPHANDRYHYDREYLQGLVAHLQALVGDSLKIGLGCDFHLSYDNVQDALTNPTRYVIENSRYLLVEFSNYSIPQQMTDSFHKLWDSGMTVVVTHPERNPILRENPQRIAEWAEQGCVIQVTGSALTGFWGERSRRVAHWLLEHQAVHVLSTDAHDTEKRVPILSTSRDAAAEICGQEVAGALVEANPRAIISNEPLPYFPKPALA
;
A
#
# COMPACT_ATOMS: atom_id res chain seq x y z
N LEU A 1 -2.68 -84.65 18.38
CA LEU A 1 -1.37 -84.01 18.30
C LEU A 1 -1.43 -82.89 17.25
N VAL A 2 -1.62 -81.65 17.71
CA VAL A 2 -1.50 -80.50 16.84
C VAL A 2 -0.62 -79.50 17.56
N LEU A 3 0.58 -79.28 17.02
CA LEU A 3 1.52 -78.26 17.45
C LEU A 3 1.12 -76.89 16.87
N SER A 4 0.80 -75.95 17.74
CA SER A 4 0.65 -74.55 17.40
C SER A 4 1.99 -73.82 17.53
N PHE A 5 2.44 -73.25 16.40
CA PHE A 5 3.57 -72.33 16.38
C PHE A 5 3.11 -70.88 16.57
N LEU A 6 3.49 -70.26 17.65
CA LEU A 6 3.38 -68.84 17.92
C LEU A 6 4.59 -68.08 17.31
N PHE A 7 4.31 -67.13 16.44
CA PHE A 7 5.28 -66.12 16.00
C PHE A 7 4.97 -64.79 16.69
N PRO A 8 5.94 -64.10 17.25
CA PRO A 8 5.74 -62.77 17.78
C PRO A 8 5.74 -61.74 16.65
N ARG A 9 4.72 -60.89 16.64
CA ARG A 9 4.68 -59.67 15.78
C ARG A 9 5.49 -58.58 16.44
N GLU A 10 6.65 -58.26 15.89
CA GLU A 10 7.36 -57.02 16.19
C GLU A 10 6.70 -55.87 15.40
N SER A 11 6.09 -54.95 16.12
CA SER A 11 5.59 -53.70 15.57
C SER A 11 6.74 -52.68 15.48
N VAL A 12 7.27 -52.52 14.27
CA VAL A 12 8.23 -51.43 13.99
C VAL A 12 7.46 -50.13 13.84
N LEU A 13 7.46 -49.32 14.88
CA LEU A 13 6.93 -47.95 14.87
C LEU A 13 7.96 -47.03 14.18
N ILE A 14 7.84 -46.85 12.86
CA ILE A 14 8.58 -45.85 12.12
C ILE A 14 7.94 -44.49 12.41
N LYS A 15 8.48 -43.76 13.37
CA LYS A 15 8.21 -42.33 13.54
C LYS A 15 8.85 -41.56 12.37
N ARG A 16 8.09 -41.35 11.32
CA ARG A 16 8.43 -40.33 10.32
C ARG A 16 8.17 -38.95 10.94
N HIS A 17 9.19 -38.35 11.47
CA HIS A 17 9.23 -36.91 11.68
C HIS A 17 9.42 -36.27 10.29
N ALA A 18 8.31 -36.00 9.60
CA ALA A 18 8.33 -35.06 8.49
C ALA A 18 8.49 -33.67 9.11
N SER A 19 9.72 -33.17 9.12
CA SER A 19 9.98 -31.75 9.26
C SER A 19 9.31 -31.06 8.07
N LEU A 20 8.15 -30.46 8.31
CA LEU A 20 7.61 -29.42 7.44
C LEU A 20 8.59 -28.24 7.53
N ALA A 21 9.63 -28.28 6.71
CA ALA A 21 10.32 -27.06 6.33
C ALA A 21 9.24 -26.19 5.68
N ALA A 22 8.72 -25.22 6.43
CA ALA A 22 7.93 -24.15 5.89
C ALA A 22 8.84 -23.52 4.80
N CYS A 23 8.44 -23.69 3.54
CA CYS A 23 8.98 -22.91 2.46
C CYS A 23 8.62 -21.46 2.83
N GLN A 24 9.54 -20.73 3.45
CA GLN A 24 9.47 -19.29 3.58
C GLN A 24 9.58 -18.76 2.15
N CYS A 25 8.45 -18.68 1.45
CA CYS A 25 8.34 -17.74 0.36
C CYS A 25 8.64 -16.38 0.99
N SER A 26 9.82 -15.85 0.74
CA SER A 26 10.14 -14.46 1.07
C SER A 26 9.21 -13.61 0.21
N TYR A 27 8.12 -13.16 0.78
CA TYR A 27 7.26 -12.18 0.15
C TYR A 27 8.05 -10.89 0.03
N ASP A 28 8.10 -10.34 -1.16
CA ASP A 28 8.78 -9.08 -1.43
C ASP A 28 7.73 -7.96 -1.32
N VAL A 29 7.30 -7.73 -0.08
CA VAL A 29 6.25 -6.76 0.24
C VAL A 29 6.75 -5.34 0.01
N ILE A 30 5.94 -4.53 -0.66
CA ILE A 30 6.27 -3.16 -1.03
C ILE A 30 5.18 -2.22 -0.52
N ASP A 31 5.59 -1.19 0.21
CA ASP A 31 4.71 -0.12 0.67
C ASP A 31 4.93 1.14 -0.15
N ILE A 32 3.91 1.54 -0.93
CA ILE A 32 4.01 2.71 -1.82
C ILE A 32 3.48 4.01 -1.21
N HIS A 33 3.05 4.00 0.06
CA HIS A 33 2.51 5.18 0.72
C HIS A 33 2.90 5.22 2.20
N SER A 34 3.82 6.12 2.55
CA SER A 34 4.30 6.31 3.92
C SER A 34 4.90 7.69 4.14
N HIS A 35 4.82 8.20 5.37
CA HIS A 35 5.40 9.46 5.81
C HIS A 35 6.54 9.15 6.77
N ILE A 36 7.73 8.86 6.20
CA ILE A 36 8.90 8.37 6.95
C ILE A 36 10.08 9.36 6.95
N LEU A 37 9.90 10.54 6.36
CA LEU A 37 10.96 11.58 6.35
C LEU A 37 10.75 12.55 7.51
N PRO A 38 11.83 13.04 8.15
CA PRO A 38 11.71 13.88 9.33
C PRO A 38 11.32 15.32 8.98
N GLU A 39 10.39 15.91 9.73
CA GLU A 39 10.05 17.34 9.72
C GLU A 39 9.57 17.93 8.38
N VAL A 40 9.16 17.07 7.41
CA VAL A 40 8.67 17.54 6.10
C VAL A 40 7.15 17.67 6.04
N ASP A 41 6.44 16.89 6.88
CA ASP A 41 4.98 16.91 6.99
C ASP A 41 4.54 16.54 8.42
N ASP A 42 3.42 15.82 8.57
CA ASP A 42 2.91 15.34 9.85
C ASP A 42 3.49 13.97 10.28
N GLY A 43 4.46 13.44 9.55
CA GLY A 43 5.25 12.26 9.91
C GLY A 43 6.24 12.50 11.07
N PRO A 44 7.31 11.69 11.18
CA PRO A 44 8.26 11.71 12.28
C PRO A 44 8.98 13.06 12.42
N LYS A 45 9.50 13.34 13.64
CA LYS A 45 10.18 14.61 13.94
C LYS A 45 11.68 14.43 14.15
N SER A 46 12.20 13.21 14.04
CA SER A 46 13.64 12.95 14.19
C SER A 46 14.09 11.79 13.31
N TRP A 47 15.38 11.75 12.99
CA TRP A 47 16.00 10.66 12.23
C TRP A 47 15.93 9.32 12.96
N GLU A 48 16.01 9.33 14.30
CA GLU A 48 15.90 8.14 15.13
C GLU A 48 14.54 7.46 14.93
N THR A 49 13.46 8.25 14.93
CA THR A 49 12.11 7.76 14.66
C THR A 49 11.97 7.23 13.23
N CYS A 50 12.53 7.93 12.23
CA CYS A 50 12.54 7.47 10.84
C CYS A 50 13.22 6.11 10.69
N VAL A 51 14.41 5.96 11.28
CA VAL A 51 15.18 4.70 11.26
C VAL A 51 14.42 3.59 11.98
N GLU A 52 13.77 3.88 13.10
CA GLU A 52 12.99 2.89 13.82
C GLU A 52 11.75 2.45 13.01
N MET A 53 11.04 3.36 12.35
CA MET A 53 9.97 3.02 11.42
C MET A 53 10.47 2.10 10.31
N CYS A 54 11.62 2.40 9.70
CA CYS A 54 12.23 1.54 8.68
C CYS A 54 12.61 0.15 9.22
N ARG A 55 13.09 0.05 10.46
CA ARG A 55 13.38 -1.25 11.10
C ARG A 55 12.11 -2.06 11.34
N MET A 56 11.04 -1.41 11.81
CA MET A 56 9.73 -2.05 11.99
C MET A 56 9.19 -2.58 10.65
N ALA A 57 9.25 -1.78 9.59
CA ALA A 57 8.84 -2.18 8.25
C ALA A 57 9.63 -3.41 7.76
N ALA A 58 10.96 -3.38 7.86
CA ALA A 58 11.82 -4.50 7.48
C ALA A 58 11.54 -5.77 8.31
N ALA A 59 11.28 -5.62 9.61
CA ALA A 59 10.92 -6.73 10.49
C ALA A 59 9.56 -7.34 10.15
N ASP A 60 8.62 -6.55 9.60
CA ASP A 60 7.32 -7.01 9.10
C ASP A 60 7.40 -7.66 7.70
N GLY A 61 8.57 -7.61 7.05
CA GLY A 61 8.81 -8.20 5.73
C GLY A 61 8.65 -7.21 4.56
N ILE A 62 8.53 -5.92 4.82
CA ILE A 62 8.57 -4.89 3.79
C ILE A 62 10.02 -4.76 3.31
N THR A 63 10.22 -4.87 2.00
CA THR A 63 11.56 -4.81 1.36
C THR A 63 11.82 -3.49 0.65
N HIS A 64 10.73 -2.78 0.29
CA HIS A 64 10.80 -1.48 -0.35
C HIS A 64 9.68 -0.58 0.20
N MET A 65 10.02 0.61 0.62
CA MET A 65 9.10 1.59 1.18
C MET A 65 9.26 2.94 0.49
N VAL A 66 8.16 3.50 -0.02
CA VAL A 66 8.17 4.79 -0.71
C VAL A 66 7.78 5.88 0.29
N ALA A 67 8.69 6.82 0.53
CA ALA A 67 8.37 8.05 1.25
C ALA A 67 7.49 8.95 0.36
N THR A 68 6.32 9.33 0.84
CA THR A 68 5.33 10.10 0.10
C THR A 68 4.87 11.33 0.89
N PRO A 69 5.77 12.28 1.19
CA PRO A 69 5.37 13.47 1.91
C PRO A 69 4.27 14.22 1.16
N HIS A 70 3.43 14.90 1.93
CA HIS A 70 2.33 15.71 1.39
C HIS A 70 2.80 16.85 0.49
N ALA A 71 2.00 17.13 -0.56
CA ALA A 71 2.02 18.38 -1.31
C ALA A 71 0.66 19.06 -1.19
N ASN A 72 0.53 20.07 -0.33
CA ASN A 72 -0.71 20.79 -0.10
C ASN A 72 -0.44 22.23 0.39
N ASP A 73 -1.46 22.99 0.73
CA ASP A 73 -1.34 24.38 1.20
C ASP A 73 -0.47 24.53 2.47
N ARG A 74 -0.31 23.46 3.24
CA ARG A 74 0.45 23.46 4.49
C ARG A 74 1.87 22.97 4.32
N TYR A 75 2.10 22.01 3.41
CA TYR A 75 3.37 21.34 3.21
C TYR A 75 3.87 21.54 1.79
N HIS A 76 5.04 22.18 1.68
CA HIS A 76 5.69 22.43 0.40
C HIS A 76 6.46 21.19 -0.05
N TYR A 77 6.27 20.79 -1.30
CA TYR A 77 6.95 19.64 -1.89
C TYR A 77 8.10 20.11 -2.78
N ASP A 78 9.32 19.86 -2.36
CA ASP A 78 10.56 20.07 -3.14
C ASP A 78 11.22 18.71 -3.39
N ARG A 79 11.07 18.18 -4.61
CA ARG A 79 11.56 16.83 -4.95
C ARG A 79 13.07 16.69 -4.77
N GLU A 80 13.86 17.70 -5.15
CA GLU A 80 15.33 17.62 -5.05
C GLU A 80 15.77 17.59 -3.58
N TYR A 81 15.22 18.46 -2.76
CA TYR A 81 15.46 18.44 -1.32
C TYR A 81 15.06 17.11 -0.68
N LEU A 82 13.88 16.60 -1.01
CA LEU A 82 13.36 15.34 -0.47
C LEU A 82 14.19 14.14 -0.92
N GLN A 83 14.70 14.11 -2.15
CA GLN A 83 15.65 13.10 -2.62
C GLN A 83 16.94 13.08 -1.77
N GLY A 84 17.42 14.23 -1.35
CA GLY A 84 18.55 14.34 -0.42
C GLY A 84 18.26 13.70 0.94
N LEU A 85 17.05 13.90 1.49
CA LEU A 85 16.61 13.27 2.74
C LEU A 85 16.46 11.75 2.58
N VAL A 86 15.87 11.27 1.47
CA VAL A 86 15.75 9.83 1.16
C VAL A 86 17.14 9.18 1.09
N ALA A 87 18.09 9.80 0.39
CA ALA A 87 19.47 9.30 0.30
C ALA A 87 20.15 9.22 1.67
N HIS A 88 19.90 10.21 2.54
CA HIS A 88 20.42 10.19 3.90
C HIS A 88 19.80 9.08 4.74
N LEU A 89 18.45 8.92 4.70
CA LEU A 89 17.75 7.84 5.40
C LEU A 89 18.20 6.46 4.90
N GLN A 90 18.38 6.30 3.58
CA GLN A 90 18.90 5.06 2.98
C GLN A 90 20.30 4.72 3.53
N ALA A 91 21.16 5.71 3.69
CA ALA A 91 22.50 5.49 4.27
C ALA A 91 22.44 5.05 5.74
N LEU A 92 21.44 5.53 6.51
CA LEU A 92 21.24 5.15 7.91
C LEU A 92 20.67 3.73 8.07
N VAL A 93 19.79 3.28 7.17
CA VAL A 93 19.15 1.94 7.25
C VAL A 93 19.92 0.87 6.49
N GLY A 94 20.86 1.24 5.61
CA GLY A 94 21.64 0.31 4.78
C GLY A 94 20.76 -0.49 3.83
N ASP A 95 21.12 -1.76 3.61
CA ASP A 95 20.46 -2.67 2.66
C ASP A 95 19.24 -3.42 3.24
N SER A 96 18.86 -3.11 4.49
CA SER A 96 17.74 -3.81 5.15
C SER A 96 16.38 -3.47 4.56
N LEU A 97 16.25 -2.29 3.96
CA LEU A 97 15.05 -1.76 3.34
C LEU A 97 15.44 -0.80 2.22
N LYS A 98 14.85 -0.94 1.05
CA LYS A 98 15.00 0.05 -0.02
C LYS A 98 14.00 1.20 0.19
N ILE A 99 14.46 2.44 0.02
CA ILE A 99 13.63 3.63 0.20
C ILE A 99 13.49 4.37 -1.13
N GLY A 100 12.24 4.55 -1.56
CA GLY A 100 11.85 5.35 -2.72
C GLY A 100 11.29 6.72 -2.33
N LEU A 101 11.00 7.55 -3.34
CA LEU A 101 10.32 8.83 -3.17
C LEU A 101 9.10 8.92 -4.09
N GLY A 102 7.99 9.37 -3.55
CA GLY A 102 6.76 9.76 -4.22
C GLY A 102 6.19 11.00 -3.55
N CYS A 103 4.90 11.21 -3.72
CA CYS A 103 4.19 12.34 -3.12
C CYS A 103 2.75 11.92 -2.81
N ASP A 104 2.26 12.20 -1.60
CA ASP A 104 0.82 12.23 -1.35
C ASP A 104 0.29 13.59 -1.81
N PHE A 105 -0.13 13.58 -3.08
CA PHE A 105 -0.47 14.77 -3.85
C PHE A 105 -1.91 15.19 -3.58
N HIS A 106 -2.10 16.30 -2.87
CA HIS A 106 -3.42 16.85 -2.66
C HIS A 106 -4.00 17.41 -3.96
N LEU A 107 -5.19 16.95 -4.34
CA LEU A 107 -5.85 17.34 -5.57
C LEU A 107 -6.45 18.75 -5.44
N SER A 108 -5.63 19.76 -5.71
CA SER A 108 -5.99 21.16 -5.82
C SER A 108 -5.80 21.68 -7.25
N TYR A 109 -6.39 22.80 -7.58
CA TYR A 109 -6.20 23.43 -8.90
C TYR A 109 -4.72 23.72 -9.17
N ASP A 110 -4.03 24.35 -8.23
CA ASP A 110 -2.64 24.78 -8.39
C ASP A 110 -1.70 23.58 -8.51
N ASN A 111 -1.89 22.55 -7.69
CA ASN A 111 -1.11 21.32 -7.77
C ASN A 111 -1.31 20.61 -9.13
N VAL A 112 -2.55 20.53 -9.63
CA VAL A 112 -2.81 19.94 -10.95
C VAL A 112 -2.12 20.73 -12.05
N GLN A 113 -2.18 22.08 -12.05
CA GLN A 113 -1.47 22.89 -13.05
C GLN A 113 0.04 22.69 -13.00
N ASP A 114 0.62 22.61 -11.80
CA ASP A 114 2.05 22.33 -11.64
C ASP A 114 2.43 20.92 -12.12
N ALA A 115 1.64 19.90 -11.78
CA ALA A 115 1.86 18.53 -12.23
C ALA A 115 1.78 18.38 -13.76
N LEU A 116 0.87 19.11 -14.42
CA LEU A 116 0.77 19.14 -15.89
C LEU A 116 1.99 19.79 -16.54
N THR A 117 2.60 20.77 -15.87
CA THR A 117 3.84 21.43 -16.34
C THR A 117 5.08 20.61 -16.03
N ASN A 118 5.07 19.88 -14.90
CA ASN A 118 6.19 19.12 -14.36
C ASN A 118 5.76 17.67 -14.05
N PRO A 119 5.44 16.81 -15.04
CA PRO A 119 4.77 15.53 -14.84
C PRO A 119 5.58 14.51 -14.02
N THR A 120 6.90 14.68 -13.91
CA THR A 120 7.77 13.81 -13.10
C THR A 120 7.96 14.28 -11.67
N ARG A 121 7.43 15.45 -11.31
CA ARG A 121 7.70 16.08 -10.01
C ARG A 121 7.09 15.30 -8.84
N TYR A 122 5.88 14.77 -8.99
CA TYR A 122 5.09 14.21 -7.91
C TYR A 122 4.89 12.70 -7.98
N VAL A 123 5.23 12.08 -9.10
CA VAL A 123 5.03 10.63 -9.30
C VAL A 123 5.93 9.78 -8.41
N ILE A 124 5.48 8.57 -8.15
CA ILE A 124 6.25 7.55 -7.42
C ILE A 124 7.53 7.23 -8.19
N GLU A 125 8.67 7.46 -7.58
CA GLU A 125 10.00 7.21 -8.16
C GLU A 125 10.14 7.82 -9.57
N ASN A 126 10.39 6.98 -10.59
CA ASN A 126 10.46 7.38 -11.99
C ASN A 126 9.30 6.77 -12.79
N SER A 127 8.18 6.48 -12.13
CA SER A 127 7.01 5.88 -12.78
C SER A 127 6.03 6.94 -13.30
N ARG A 128 4.92 6.49 -13.87
CA ARG A 128 3.78 7.34 -14.24
C ARG A 128 2.71 7.45 -13.15
N TYR A 129 2.87 6.74 -12.04
CA TYR A 129 1.85 6.63 -11.00
C TYR A 129 1.92 7.80 -10.03
N LEU A 130 0.80 8.51 -9.89
CA LEU A 130 0.64 9.66 -9.00
C LEU A 130 -0.37 9.32 -7.91
N LEU A 131 0.07 9.34 -6.63
CA LEU A 131 -0.84 9.24 -5.50
C LEU A 131 -1.67 10.53 -5.39
N VAL A 132 -2.98 10.40 -5.28
CA VAL A 132 -3.90 11.55 -5.28
C VAL A 132 -4.79 11.50 -4.04
N GLU A 133 -4.58 12.45 -3.15
CA GLU A 133 -5.39 12.66 -1.96
C GLU A 133 -6.49 13.71 -2.20
N PHE A 134 -7.67 13.46 -1.62
CA PHE A 134 -8.81 14.36 -1.69
C PHE A 134 -9.00 15.15 -0.40
N SER A 135 -9.49 16.39 -0.56
CA SER A 135 -9.94 17.19 0.56
C SER A 135 -11.02 16.47 1.39
N ASN A 136 -10.92 16.57 2.70
CA ASN A 136 -11.92 16.06 3.64
C ASN A 136 -13.17 16.99 3.73
N TYR A 137 -13.13 18.15 3.12
CA TYR A 137 -14.19 19.17 3.23
C TYR A 137 -15.07 19.28 1.98
N SER A 138 -14.49 19.09 0.80
CA SER A 138 -15.23 19.17 -0.45
C SER A 138 -14.54 18.38 -1.56
N ILE A 139 -15.32 17.73 -2.42
CA ILE A 139 -14.88 17.09 -3.64
C ILE A 139 -15.72 17.65 -4.78
N PRO A 140 -15.19 18.62 -5.56
CA PRO A 140 -15.93 19.24 -6.66
C PRO A 140 -16.37 18.20 -7.71
N GLN A 141 -17.50 18.45 -8.36
CA GLN A 141 -17.99 17.56 -9.43
C GLN A 141 -17.05 17.51 -10.63
N GLN A 142 -16.34 18.61 -10.92
CA GLN A 142 -15.33 18.73 -11.98
C GLN A 142 -14.03 17.94 -11.69
N MET A 143 -13.99 17.19 -10.62
CA MET A 143 -12.81 16.38 -10.24
C MET A 143 -12.45 15.36 -11.33
N THR A 144 -13.44 14.82 -12.02
CA THR A 144 -13.25 13.92 -13.16
C THR A 144 -12.46 14.60 -14.29
N ASP A 145 -12.67 15.91 -14.52
CA ASP A 145 -11.90 16.66 -15.52
C ASP A 145 -10.40 16.73 -15.17
N SER A 146 -10.07 16.78 -13.88
CA SER A 146 -8.68 16.76 -13.42
C SER A 146 -8.03 15.40 -13.68
N PHE A 147 -8.75 14.30 -13.49
CA PHE A 147 -8.26 12.97 -13.84
C PHE A 147 -7.96 12.85 -15.34
N HIS A 148 -8.88 13.30 -16.20
CA HIS A 148 -8.64 13.27 -17.64
C HIS A 148 -7.39 14.05 -18.03
N LYS A 149 -7.18 15.26 -17.46
CA LYS A 149 -5.96 16.03 -17.72
C LYS A 149 -4.68 15.32 -17.30
N LEU A 150 -4.70 14.66 -16.13
CA LEU A 150 -3.56 13.88 -15.64
C LEU A 150 -3.30 12.66 -16.54
N TRP A 151 -4.34 11.92 -16.96
CA TRP A 151 -4.23 10.80 -17.90
C TRP A 151 -3.70 11.26 -19.26
N ASP A 152 -4.21 12.34 -19.80
CA ASP A 152 -3.76 12.90 -21.10
C ASP A 152 -2.29 13.33 -21.06
N SER A 153 -1.77 13.69 -19.87
CA SER A 153 -0.35 13.98 -19.65
C SER A 153 0.52 12.74 -19.42
N GLY A 154 -0.08 11.54 -19.47
CA GLY A 154 0.60 10.25 -19.33
C GLY A 154 0.71 9.74 -17.89
N MET A 155 0.14 10.43 -16.89
CA MET A 155 0.10 9.98 -15.51
C MET A 155 -1.03 8.98 -15.27
N THR A 156 -0.83 8.03 -14.36
CA THR A 156 -1.87 7.13 -13.85
C THR A 156 -2.26 7.55 -12.45
N VAL A 157 -3.52 7.89 -12.24
CA VAL A 157 -4.05 8.32 -10.94
C VAL A 157 -4.18 7.14 -10.00
N VAL A 158 -3.54 7.24 -8.83
CA VAL A 158 -3.71 6.33 -7.69
C VAL A 158 -4.48 7.09 -6.61
N VAL A 159 -5.76 6.78 -6.44
CA VAL A 159 -6.60 7.39 -5.40
C VAL A 159 -6.19 6.83 -4.04
N THR A 160 -5.70 7.70 -3.14
CA THR A 160 -5.22 7.30 -1.82
C THR A 160 -6.33 7.25 -0.80
N HIS A 161 -6.34 6.20 0.00
CA HIS A 161 -7.18 5.96 1.19
C HIS A 161 -8.62 6.55 1.12
N PRO A 162 -9.39 6.32 0.03
CA PRO A 162 -10.72 6.89 -0.12
C PRO A 162 -11.71 6.40 0.95
N GLU A 163 -11.46 5.23 1.55
CA GLU A 163 -12.25 4.66 2.64
C GLU A 163 -12.21 5.49 3.92
N ARG A 164 -11.18 6.35 4.07
CA ARG A 164 -11.04 7.26 5.21
C ARG A 164 -11.66 8.62 4.96
N ASN A 165 -11.77 9.02 3.71
CA ASN A 165 -12.33 10.32 3.35
C ASN A 165 -13.80 10.41 3.76
N PRO A 166 -14.22 11.42 4.55
CA PRO A 166 -15.59 11.54 5.09
C PRO A 166 -16.67 11.69 4.02
N ILE A 167 -16.31 12.17 2.82
CA ILE A 167 -17.25 12.35 1.70
C ILE A 167 -17.34 11.06 0.88
N LEU A 168 -16.21 10.46 0.52
CA LEU A 168 -16.16 9.29 -0.35
C LEU A 168 -16.73 8.04 0.34
N ARG A 169 -16.51 7.88 1.63
CA ARG A 169 -17.04 6.74 2.38
C ARG A 169 -18.57 6.71 2.49
N GLU A 170 -19.24 7.82 2.24
CA GLU A 170 -20.72 7.86 2.18
C GLU A 170 -21.26 7.34 0.83
N ASN A 171 -20.39 7.25 -0.20
CA ASN A 171 -20.72 6.71 -1.52
C ASN A 171 -19.56 5.87 -2.08
N PRO A 172 -19.34 4.64 -1.59
CA PRO A 172 -18.25 3.78 -2.04
C PRO A 172 -18.38 3.36 -3.51
N GLN A 173 -19.60 3.38 -4.09
CA GLN A 173 -19.83 3.11 -5.50
C GLN A 173 -19.05 4.09 -6.38
N ARG A 174 -18.96 5.37 -6.00
CA ARG A 174 -18.16 6.36 -6.73
C ARG A 174 -16.67 5.99 -6.79
N ILE A 175 -16.14 5.38 -5.74
CA ILE A 175 -14.75 4.92 -5.72
C ILE A 175 -14.56 3.76 -6.72
N ALA A 176 -15.51 2.82 -6.74
CA ALA A 176 -15.50 1.70 -7.68
C ALA A 176 -15.69 2.17 -9.14
N GLU A 177 -16.52 3.18 -9.39
CA GLU A 177 -16.66 3.82 -10.71
C GLU A 177 -15.33 4.43 -11.20
N TRP A 178 -14.54 5.03 -10.33
CA TRP A 178 -13.20 5.51 -10.68
C TRP A 178 -12.23 4.37 -11.01
N ALA A 179 -12.33 3.24 -10.31
CA ALA A 179 -11.58 2.04 -10.65
C ALA A 179 -11.96 1.51 -12.05
N GLU A 180 -13.25 1.49 -12.40
CA GLU A 180 -13.72 1.13 -13.76
C GLU A 180 -13.18 2.09 -14.84
N GLN A 181 -13.02 3.38 -14.51
CA GLN A 181 -12.47 4.40 -15.40
C GLN A 181 -10.94 4.34 -15.54
N GLY A 182 -10.27 3.47 -14.79
CA GLY A 182 -8.82 3.26 -14.88
C GLY A 182 -7.99 3.87 -13.76
N CYS A 183 -8.62 4.41 -12.70
CA CYS A 183 -7.90 4.77 -11.49
C CYS A 183 -7.43 3.52 -10.75
N VAL A 184 -6.24 3.58 -10.19
CA VAL A 184 -5.76 2.64 -9.18
C VAL A 184 -6.33 3.07 -7.83
N ILE A 185 -6.89 2.16 -7.05
CA ILE A 185 -7.40 2.46 -5.71
C ILE A 185 -6.45 1.87 -4.66
N GLN A 186 -5.87 2.74 -3.84
CA GLN A 186 -5.05 2.36 -2.70
C GLN A 186 -5.87 2.51 -1.42
N VAL A 187 -5.95 1.46 -0.62
CA VAL A 187 -6.61 1.43 0.69
C VAL A 187 -5.55 1.38 1.79
N THR A 188 -5.76 2.12 2.88
CA THR A 188 -4.89 2.00 4.07
C THR A 188 -5.14 0.65 4.74
N GLY A 189 -4.11 -0.17 4.85
CA GLY A 189 -4.24 -1.54 5.35
C GLY A 189 -4.90 -1.62 6.74
N SER A 190 -4.52 -0.73 7.66
CA SER A 190 -5.09 -0.67 9.01
C SER A 190 -6.59 -0.30 9.06
N ALA A 191 -7.18 0.16 7.95
CA ALA A 191 -8.63 0.35 7.87
C ALA A 191 -9.37 -1.00 7.89
N LEU A 192 -8.79 -2.06 7.32
CA LEU A 192 -9.37 -3.41 7.33
C LEU A 192 -9.51 -3.98 8.74
N THR A 193 -8.57 -3.64 9.63
CA THR A 193 -8.57 -4.09 11.04
C THR A 193 -9.34 -3.15 11.97
N GLY A 194 -9.92 -2.06 11.45
CA GLY A 194 -10.78 -1.15 12.20
C GLY A 194 -10.08 0.02 12.90
N PHE A 195 -8.78 0.21 12.71
CA PHE A 195 -8.03 1.33 13.32
C PHE A 195 -8.66 2.70 13.02
N TRP A 196 -9.19 2.88 11.82
CA TRP A 196 -9.85 4.12 11.35
C TRP A 196 -11.36 4.18 11.66
N GLY A 197 -11.83 3.28 12.52
CA GLY A 197 -13.23 3.18 12.94
C GLY A 197 -14.10 2.34 12.00
N GLU A 198 -15.26 1.96 12.49
CA GLU A 198 -16.15 1.00 11.86
C GLU A 198 -16.66 1.43 10.46
N ARG A 199 -16.84 2.75 10.24
CA ARG A 199 -17.28 3.24 8.92
C ARG A 199 -16.22 3.02 7.85
N SER A 200 -14.95 3.37 8.14
CA SER A 200 -13.83 3.16 7.22
C SER A 200 -13.60 1.65 6.98
N ARG A 201 -13.70 0.83 8.03
CA ARG A 201 -13.59 -0.63 7.92
C ARG A 201 -14.63 -1.20 6.96
N ARG A 202 -15.90 -0.84 7.13
CA ARG A 202 -16.99 -1.32 6.24
C ARG A 202 -16.77 -0.93 4.79
N VAL A 203 -16.28 0.30 4.53
CA VAL A 203 -16.00 0.73 3.17
C VAL A 203 -14.80 -0.01 2.59
N ALA A 204 -13.73 -0.21 3.35
CA ALA A 204 -12.56 -0.97 2.92
C ALA A 204 -12.94 -2.43 2.58
N HIS A 205 -13.76 -3.09 3.42
CA HIS A 205 -14.28 -4.44 3.16
C HIS A 205 -15.16 -4.46 1.90
N TRP A 206 -16.10 -3.51 1.78
CA TRP A 206 -16.97 -3.40 0.62
C TRP A 206 -16.17 -3.24 -0.68
N LEU A 207 -15.13 -2.40 -0.69
CA LEU A 207 -14.27 -2.20 -1.86
C LEU A 207 -13.52 -3.49 -2.24
N LEU A 208 -13.03 -4.27 -1.27
CA LEU A 208 -12.41 -5.57 -1.55
C LEU A 208 -13.41 -6.58 -2.11
N GLU A 209 -14.58 -6.72 -1.50
CA GLU A 209 -15.65 -7.61 -1.93
C GLU A 209 -16.11 -7.30 -3.36
N HIS A 210 -16.10 -6.01 -3.75
CA HIS A 210 -16.47 -5.56 -5.09
C HIS A 210 -15.30 -5.43 -6.05
N GLN A 211 -14.12 -5.96 -5.69
CA GLN A 211 -12.92 -5.98 -6.56
C GLN A 211 -12.47 -4.59 -7.01
N ALA A 212 -12.62 -3.60 -6.16
CA ALA A 212 -12.27 -2.21 -6.42
C ALA A 212 -10.97 -1.75 -5.75
N VAL A 213 -10.18 -2.67 -5.15
CA VAL A 213 -8.89 -2.36 -4.51
C VAL A 213 -7.75 -2.93 -5.33
N HIS A 214 -6.70 -2.13 -5.54
CA HIS A 214 -5.53 -2.50 -6.32
C HIS A 214 -4.25 -2.55 -5.49
N VAL A 215 -4.17 -1.77 -4.41
CA VAL A 215 -3.00 -1.68 -3.53
C VAL A 215 -3.44 -1.51 -2.08
N LEU A 216 -2.73 -2.18 -1.17
CA LEU A 216 -2.73 -1.87 0.25
C LEU A 216 -1.41 -1.19 0.61
N SER A 217 -1.46 -0.11 1.40
CA SER A 217 -0.29 0.59 1.93
C SER A 217 -0.48 0.92 3.39
N THR A 218 0.60 1.21 4.11
CA THR A 218 0.51 1.50 5.55
C THR A 218 -0.02 2.89 5.83
N ASP A 219 0.40 3.87 5.04
CA ASP A 219 0.26 5.29 5.36
C ASP A 219 0.82 5.59 6.76
N ALA A 220 2.02 5.01 7.03
CA ALA A 220 2.69 5.05 8.32
C ALA A 220 3.24 6.45 8.62
N HIS A 221 3.16 6.88 9.90
CA HIS A 221 3.60 8.21 10.34
C HIS A 221 4.42 8.17 11.62
N ASP A 222 4.33 7.07 12.38
CA ASP A 222 4.98 6.95 13.68
C ASP A 222 5.23 5.48 14.05
N THR A 223 5.84 5.24 15.21
CA THR A 223 6.17 3.91 15.73
C THR A 223 5.14 3.35 16.72
N GLU A 224 4.04 4.07 16.98
CA GLU A 224 3.08 3.71 18.05
C GLU A 224 1.67 3.45 17.52
N LYS A 225 1.15 4.34 16.68
CA LYS A 225 -0.25 4.33 16.21
C LYS A 225 -0.38 4.03 14.73
N ARG A 226 0.28 4.85 13.89
CA ARG A 226 0.30 4.69 12.44
C ARG A 226 1.59 4.00 12.03
N VAL A 227 1.71 2.74 12.45
CA VAL A 227 2.93 1.93 12.30
C VAL A 227 3.09 1.36 10.89
N PRO A 228 4.32 1.14 10.42
CA PRO A 228 4.61 0.58 9.10
C PRO A 228 4.49 -0.97 9.09
N ILE A 229 3.27 -1.48 9.27
CA ILE A 229 2.95 -2.92 9.32
C ILE A 229 1.90 -3.26 8.27
N LEU A 230 2.24 -4.13 7.32
CA LEU A 230 1.35 -4.62 6.25
C LEU A 230 0.93 -6.08 6.41
N SER A 231 1.68 -6.89 7.16
CA SER A 231 1.39 -8.32 7.31
C SER A 231 -0.02 -8.59 7.83
N THR A 232 -0.42 -7.89 8.90
CA THR A 232 -1.77 -8.01 9.49
C THR A 232 -2.86 -7.53 8.54
N SER A 233 -2.57 -6.53 7.73
CA SER A 233 -3.51 -5.98 6.73
C SER A 233 -3.69 -6.93 5.55
N ARG A 234 -2.59 -7.51 5.06
CA ARG A 234 -2.62 -8.56 4.03
C ARG A 234 -3.43 -9.76 4.50
N ASP A 235 -3.19 -10.22 5.72
CA ASP A 235 -3.91 -11.38 6.27
C ASP A 235 -5.41 -11.09 6.41
N ALA A 236 -5.79 -9.89 6.87
CA ALA A 236 -7.20 -9.46 6.90
C ALA A 236 -7.83 -9.36 5.50
N ALA A 237 -7.08 -8.88 4.50
CA ALA A 237 -7.54 -8.88 3.11
C ALA A 237 -7.72 -10.30 2.57
N ALA A 238 -6.83 -11.23 2.92
CA ALA A 238 -6.88 -12.62 2.48
C ALA A 238 -8.14 -13.36 2.97
N GLU A 239 -8.66 -13.00 4.14
CA GLU A 239 -9.94 -13.52 4.64
C GLU A 239 -11.13 -13.09 3.77
N ILE A 240 -11.02 -11.96 3.06
CA ILE A 240 -12.10 -11.41 2.23
C ILE A 240 -11.95 -11.83 0.77
N CYS A 241 -10.75 -11.66 0.19
CA CYS A 241 -10.53 -11.83 -1.25
C CYS A 241 -9.59 -13.00 -1.62
N GLY A 242 -9.12 -13.77 -0.62
CA GLY A 242 -8.19 -14.90 -0.82
C GLY A 242 -6.72 -14.48 -0.87
N GLN A 243 -5.83 -15.45 -0.61
CA GLN A 243 -4.38 -15.24 -0.46
C GLN A 243 -3.72 -14.67 -1.73
N GLU A 244 -4.14 -15.14 -2.90
CA GLU A 244 -3.57 -14.72 -4.18
C GLU A 244 -3.81 -13.23 -4.44
N VAL A 245 -5.06 -12.79 -4.26
CA VAL A 245 -5.42 -11.37 -4.41
C VAL A 245 -4.74 -10.52 -3.34
N ALA A 246 -4.81 -10.93 -2.07
CA ALA A 246 -4.16 -10.19 -0.98
C ALA A 246 -2.65 -10.04 -1.20
N GLY A 247 -1.96 -11.08 -1.70
CA GLY A 247 -0.57 -11.01 -2.12
C GLY A 247 -0.36 -10.00 -3.25
N ALA A 248 -1.21 -10.02 -4.28
CA ALA A 248 -1.11 -9.07 -5.38
C ALA A 248 -1.20 -7.60 -4.92
N LEU A 249 -2.01 -7.30 -3.88
CA LEU A 249 -2.21 -5.95 -3.36
C LEU A 249 -1.00 -5.37 -2.61
N VAL A 250 -0.09 -6.21 -2.11
CA VAL A 250 1.09 -5.77 -1.34
C VAL A 250 2.42 -6.14 -2.00
N GLU A 251 2.41 -6.90 -3.09
CA GLU A 251 3.61 -7.39 -3.79
C GLU A 251 3.57 -7.06 -5.28
N ALA A 252 2.73 -7.76 -6.05
CA ALA A 252 2.77 -7.70 -7.51
C ALA A 252 2.37 -6.32 -8.06
N ASN A 253 1.29 -5.74 -7.57
CA ASN A 253 0.83 -4.42 -8.00
C ASN A 253 1.76 -3.29 -7.53
N PRO A 254 2.17 -3.19 -6.24
CA PRO A 254 3.16 -2.19 -5.83
C PRO A 254 4.47 -2.31 -6.60
N ARG A 255 4.95 -3.53 -6.89
CA ARG A 255 6.13 -3.75 -7.72
C ARG A 255 5.96 -3.19 -9.13
N ALA A 256 4.82 -3.44 -9.77
CA ALA A 256 4.52 -2.89 -11.09
C ALA A 256 4.50 -1.36 -11.07
N ILE A 257 3.97 -0.74 -10.00
CA ILE A 257 3.96 0.70 -9.81
C ILE A 257 5.37 1.28 -9.79
N ILE A 258 6.25 0.77 -8.91
CA ILE A 258 7.62 1.29 -8.80
C ILE A 258 8.48 0.98 -10.03
N SER A 259 8.13 -0.07 -10.78
CA SER A 259 8.80 -0.46 -12.04
C SER A 259 8.21 0.22 -13.27
N ASN A 260 7.20 1.08 -13.12
CA ASN A 260 6.47 1.75 -14.21
C ASN A 260 5.80 0.78 -15.20
N GLU A 261 5.36 -0.39 -14.71
CA GLU A 261 4.68 -1.42 -15.49
C GLU A 261 3.16 -1.37 -15.29
N PRO A 262 2.36 -1.94 -16.20
CA PRO A 262 0.93 -2.17 -15.97
C PRO A 262 0.70 -3.11 -14.77
N LEU A 263 -0.36 -2.86 -13.99
CA LEU A 263 -0.69 -3.71 -12.85
C LEU A 263 -1.09 -5.11 -13.30
N PRO A 264 -0.46 -6.19 -12.77
CA PRO A 264 -0.83 -7.56 -13.09
C PRO A 264 -2.20 -7.96 -12.54
N TYR A 265 -2.64 -7.36 -11.43
CA TYR A 265 -3.98 -7.50 -10.89
C TYR A 265 -4.74 -6.18 -11.03
N PHE A 266 -5.62 -6.10 -12.02
CA PHE A 266 -6.49 -4.95 -12.27
C PHE A 266 -7.90 -5.45 -12.62
N PRO A 267 -8.68 -5.86 -11.61
CA PRO A 267 -10.02 -6.39 -11.84
C PRO A 267 -10.98 -5.28 -12.25
N LYS A 268 -12.07 -5.67 -12.89
CA LYS A 268 -13.22 -4.78 -13.08
C LYS A 268 -14.12 -4.87 -11.86
N PRO A 269 -14.49 -3.75 -11.23
CA PRO A 269 -15.41 -3.75 -10.10
C PRO A 269 -16.71 -4.46 -10.42
N ALA A 270 -17.18 -5.29 -9.49
CA ALA A 270 -18.48 -5.95 -9.59
C ALA A 270 -19.57 -5.02 -9.04
N LEU A 271 -19.99 -4.05 -9.84
CA LEU A 271 -21.11 -3.16 -9.51
C LEU A 271 -22.42 -3.86 -9.95
N ALA A 272 -23.32 -4.15 -8.99
CA ALA A 272 -24.62 -4.78 -9.26
C ALA A 272 -25.64 -3.77 -9.77
#